data_15fe8b1ccc756cd032cb5f3c901b7e44
#
_entry.id   15fe8b1ccc756cd032cb5f3c901b7e44
#
_cell.length_a   1.000
_cell.length_b   1.000
_cell.length_c   1.000
_cell.angle_alpha   90.00
_cell.angle_beta   90.00
_cell.angle_gamma   90.00
#
_symmetry.space_group_name_H-M   'P 1'
#
loop_
_entity.id
_entity.type
_entity.pdbx_description
1 polymer ?
#
loop_
_entity_poly.entity_id
_entity_poly.type
_entity_poly.pdbx_seq_one_letter_code
_entity_poly.pdbx_strand_id
1 'polypeptide(L)'
;TGMIVDPTGKSEARAFLGLEQLRHNQEAITEPVGQILENLKKLTGKDFQFKVVNNYDFYKDLSVFDWYRTVGKYITLNTMLSKESVKKRLENTESGISYTEFSYMLLQGNDFVHLYENE
;
A
#
# COMPACT_ATOMS: atom_id res chain seq x y z
N THR A 1 -2.76 1.68 -1.80
CA THR A 1 -3.48 0.44 -2.08
C THR A 1 -4.84 0.30 -1.36
N GLY A 2 -5.59 1.36 -1.23
CA GLY A 2 -6.96 1.31 -0.68
C GLY A 2 -7.93 0.35 -1.40
N MET A 3 -7.58 -0.09 -2.61
CA MET A 3 -8.32 -1.11 -3.36
C MET A 3 -8.06 -2.54 -2.87
N ILE A 4 -7.01 -2.73 -2.08
CA ILE A 4 -6.56 -4.03 -1.58
C ILE A 4 -6.44 -3.93 -0.07
N VAL A 5 -6.76 -5.00 0.62
CA VAL A 5 -6.91 -4.98 2.06
C VAL A 5 -5.56 -5.20 2.75
N ASP A 6 -5.15 -4.24 3.58
CA ASP A 6 -3.98 -4.37 4.45
C ASP A 6 -4.30 -5.31 5.62
N PRO A 7 -3.61 -6.46 5.77
CA PRO A 7 -3.86 -7.40 6.85
C PRO A 7 -3.32 -6.93 8.21
N THR A 8 -2.51 -5.87 8.25
CA THR A 8 -1.80 -5.45 9.45
C THR A 8 -2.75 -5.04 10.58
N GLY A 9 -2.59 -5.68 11.74
CA GLY A 9 -3.32 -5.34 12.97
C GLY A 9 -4.79 -5.74 12.98
N LYS A 10 -5.25 -6.59 12.05
CA LYS A 10 -6.62 -7.08 11.97
C LYS A 10 -6.70 -8.60 12.04
N SER A 11 -7.70 -9.10 12.71
CA SER A 11 -8.03 -10.53 12.78
C SER A 11 -8.88 -11.00 11.59
N GLU A 12 -9.57 -10.07 10.93
CA GLU A 12 -10.48 -10.34 9.81
C GLU A 12 -10.16 -9.44 8.63
N ALA A 13 -10.53 -9.86 7.42
CA ALA A 13 -10.39 -9.07 6.20
C ALA A 13 -11.27 -7.80 6.26
N ARG A 14 -10.74 -6.67 5.78
CA ARG A 14 -11.53 -5.45 5.60
C ARG A 14 -12.40 -5.56 4.36
N ALA A 15 -13.52 -4.87 4.33
CA ALA A 15 -14.35 -4.73 3.14
C ALA A 15 -13.62 -3.94 2.04
N PHE A 16 -13.76 -4.41 0.80
CA PHE A 16 -13.25 -3.66 -0.36
C PHE A 16 -14.08 -2.39 -0.57
N LEU A 17 -13.41 -1.28 -0.78
CA LEU A 17 -14.06 0.00 -1.13
C LEU A 17 -14.21 0.13 -2.65
N GLY A 18 -15.33 0.68 -3.08
CA GLY A 18 -15.52 1.04 -4.49
C GLY A 18 -14.60 2.20 -4.91
N LEU A 19 -14.30 2.30 -6.21
CA LEU A 19 -13.42 3.32 -6.77
C LEU A 19 -13.87 4.76 -6.44
N GLU A 20 -15.16 5.00 -6.44
CA GLU A 20 -15.74 6.31 -6.13
C GLU A 20 -15.45 6.71 -4.68
N GLN A 21 -15.67 5.80 -3.73
CA GLN A 21 -15.36 6.03 -2.33
C GLN A 21 -13.85 6.24 -2.09
N LEU A 22 -13.00 5.51 -2.82
CA LEU A 22 -11.56 5.68 -2.74
C LEU A 22 -11.10 7.04 -3.25
N ARG A 23 -11.67 7.53 -4.35
CA ARG A 23 -11.39 8.87 -4.88
C ARG A 23 -11.82 9.95 -3.90
N HIS A 24 -13.03 9.83 -3.37
CA HIS A 24 -13.54 10.77 -2.36
C HIS A 24 -12.61 10.79 -1.13
N ASN A 25 -12.20 9.64 -0.62
CA ASN A 25 -11.29 9.54 0.52
C ASN A 25 -9.90 10.13 0.20
N GLN A 26 -9.40 9.92 -1.01
CA GLN A 26 -8.13 10.50 -1.46
C GLN A 26 -8.18 12.04 -1.46
N GLU A 27 -9.22 12.62 -2.03
CA GLU A 27 -9.42 14.07 -2.06
C GLU A 27 -9.51 14.63 -0.64
N ALA A 28 -10.32 14.00 0.21
CA ALA A 28 -10.53 14.40 1.61
C ALA A 28 -9.25 14.34 2.47
N ILE A 29 -8.28 13.48 2.11
CA ILE A 29 -7.00 13.36 2.83
C ILE A 29 -5.93 14.29 2.25
N THR A 30 -5.92 14.51 0.95
CA THR A 30 -4.86 15.26 0.26
C THR A 30 -4.81 16.72 0.76
N GLU A 31 -5.93 17.38 0.89
CA GLU A 31 -5.99 18.77 1.32
C GLU A 31 -5.47 18.98 2.75
N PRO A 32 -5.96 18.27 3.79
CA PRO A 32 -5.43 18.40 5.15
C PRO A 32 -3.93 18.07 5.27
N VAL A 33 -3.46 17.03 4.57
CA VAL A 33 -2.03 16.68 4.55
C VAL A 33 -1.20 17.81 3.96
N GLY A 34 -1.65 18.41 2.84
CA GLY A 34 -0.99 19.57 2.24
C GLY A 34 -0.92 20.76 3.21
N GLN A 35 -2.02 21.07 3.89
CA GLN A 35 -2.07 22.15 4.89
C GLN A 35 -1.12 21.91 6.07
N ILE A 36 -1.05 20.66 6.58
CA ILE A 36 -0.13 20.28 7.66
C ILE A 36 1.33 20.48 7.22
N LEU A 37 1.69 20.05 6.03
CA LEU A 37 3.06 20.16 5.51
C LEU A 37 3.45 21.64 5.27
N GLU A 38 2.56 22.45 4.74
CA GLU A 38 2.79 23.91 4.59
C GLU A 38 2.94 24.61 5.94
N ASN A 39 2.14 24.24 6.93
CA ASN A 39 2.28 24.77 8.29
C ASN A 39 3.61 24.33 8.92
N LEU A 40 4.05 23.10 8.67
CA LEU A 40 5.33 22.61 9.15
C LEU A 40 6.51 23.40 8.55
N LYS A 41 6.46 23.74 7.26
CA LYS A 41 7.44 24.67 6.65
C LYS A 41 7.52 25.99 7.39
N LYS A 42 6.36 26.61 7.63
CA LYS A 42 6.29 27.91 8.32
C LYS A 42 6.84 27.84 9.75
N LEU A 43 6.48 26.78 10.49
CA LEU A 43 6.90 26.61 11.88
C LEU A 43 8.38 26.29 12.04
N THR A 44 8.95 25.52 11.13
CA THR A 44 10.34 25.04 11.23
C THR A 44 11.32 25.96 10.52
N GLY A 45 10.85 26.86 9.66
CA GLY A 45 11.69 27.67 8.75
C GLY A 45 12.46 26.84 7.72
N LYS A 46 12.17 25.52 7.61
CA LYS A 46 12.83 24.64 6.63
C LYS A 46 12.08 24.71 5.31
N ASP A 47 12.81 24.96 4.24
CA ASP A 47 12.29 24.80 2.89
C ASP A 47 12.46 23.33 2.45
N PHE A 48 11.34 22.65 2.23
CA PHE A 48 11.26 21.32 1.64
C PHE A 48 10.10 21.25 0.66
N GLN A 49 10.25 20.44 -0.34
CA GLN A 49 9.18 20.18 -1.30
C GLN A 49 8.50 18.87 -0.91
N PHE A 50 7.22 18.77 -1.21
CA PHE A 50 6.46 17.53 -1.06
C PHE A 50 5.54 17.35 -2.27
N LYS A 51 5.23 16.09 -2.56
CA LYS A 51 4.33 15.69 -3.63
C LYS A 51 3.43 14.58 -3.11
N VAL A 52 2.14 14.70 -3.36
CA VAL A 52 1.17 13.63 -3.10
C VAL A 52 1.01 12.83 -4.38
N VAL A 53 1.25 11.55 -4.31
CA VAL A 53 1.12 10.63 -5.45
C VAL A 53 0.08 9.55 -5.14
N ASN A 54 -0.62 9.08 -6.17
CA ASN A 54 -1.56 7.98 -6.05
C ASN A 54 -0.90 6.70 -6.56
N ASN A 55 -0.63 5.75 -5.69
CA ASN A 55 -0.01 4.49 -6.07
C ASN A 55 -0.86 3.62 -7.00
N TYR A 56 -2.15 3.92 -7.20
CA TYR A 56 -2.93 3.31 -8.27
C TYR A 56 -2.30 3.55 -9.65
N ASP A 57 -1.71 4.73 -9.87
CA ASP A 57 -1.07 5.08 -11.14
C ASP A 57 0.18 4.24 -11.42
N PHE A 58 0.79 3.63 -10.40
CA PHE A 58 1.95 2.72 -10.56
C PHE A 58 1.55 1.37 -11.17
N TYR A 59 0.28 0.99 -11.06
CA TYR A 59 -0.20 -0.35 -11.39
C TYR A 59 -1.26 -0.40 -12.49
N LYS A 60 -1.97 0.70 -12.77
CA LYS A 60 -3.14 0.70 -13.65
C LYS A 60 -2.90 0.13 -15.05
N ASP A 61 -1.66 0.29 -15.56
CA ASP A 61 -1.26 -0.16 -16.88
C ASP A 61 -0.36 -1.41 -16.85
N LEU A 62 -0.09 -1.95 -15.64
CA LEU A 62 0.77 -3.10 -15.47
C LEU A 62 -0.04 -4.40 -15.63
N SER A 63 0.34 -5.24 -16.60
CA SER A 63 -0.29 -6.53 -16.75
C SER A 63 0.06 -7.48 -15.61
N VAL A 64 -0.80 -8.48 -15.33
CA VAL A 64 -0.52 -9.50 -14.31
C VAL A 64 0.74 -10.32 -14.65
N PHE A 65 1.03 -10.55 -15.93
CA PHE A 65 2.24 -11.25 -16.36
C PHE A 65 3.49 -10.43 -16.11
N ASP A 66 3.44 -9.13 -16.37
CA ASP A 66 4.55 -8.23 -16.08
C ASP A 66 4.78 -8.12 -14.58
N TRP A 67 3.72 -8.03 -13.78
CA TRP A 67 3.81 -8.08 -12.33
C TRP A 67 4.58 -9.30 -11.83
N TYR A 68 4.23 -10.51 -12.27
CA TYR A 68 4.95 -11.72 -11.88
C TYR A 68 6.41 -11.73 -12.35
N ARG A 69 6.69 -11.21 -13.52
CA ARG A 69 8.05 -11.17 -14.09
C ARG A 69 8.94 -10.11 -13.47
N THR A 70 8.39 -8.97 -13.06
CA THR A 70 9.16 -7.81 -12.58
C THR A 70 9.20 -7.71 -11.08
N VAL A 71 8.18 -8.16 -10.36
CA VAL A 71 8.07 -8.08 -8.91
C VAL A 71 8.04 -9.47 -8.27
N GLY A 72 7.13 -10.33 -8.69
CA GLY A 72 6.88 -11.62 -8.04
C GLY A 72 8.10 -12.54 -7.97
N LYS A 73 8.98 -12.49 -8.96
CA LYS A 73 10.18 -13.33 -9.02
C LYS A 73 11.24 -13.04 -7.95
N TYR A 74 11.20 -11.85 -7.33
CA TYR A 74 12.23 -11.44 -6.38
C TYR A 74 11.93 -11.82 -4.93
N ILE A 75 10.74 -12.32 -4.65
CA ILE A 75 10.36 -12.70 -3.29
C ILE A 75 9.96 -14.17 -3.23
N THR A 76 10.44 -14.86 -2.21
CA THR A 76 10.08 -16.26 -1.96
C THR A 76 8.86 -16.37 -1.04
N LEU A 77 8.08 -17.44 -1.20
CA LEU A 77 6.99 -17.75 -0.27
C LEU A 77 7.48 -17.87 1.17
N ASN A 78 8.66 -18.47 1.37
CA ASN A 78 9.25 -18.60 2.72
C ASN A 78 9.46 -17.24 3.38
N THR A 79 9.96 -16.26 2.63
CA THR A 79 10.11 -14.88 3.13
C THR A 79 8.75 -14.27 3.49
N MET A 80 7.74 -14.46 2.65
CA MET A 80 6.38 -13.95 2.90
C MET A 80 5.75 -14.62 4.13
N LEU A 81 5.85 -15.93 4.24
CA LEU A 81 5.30 -16.72 5.36
C LEU A 81 6.01 -16.44 6.69
N SER A 82 7.27 -15.98 6.66
CA SER A 82 8.03 -15.65 7.87
C SER A 82 7.58 -14.35 8.54
N LYS A 83 6.82 -13.49 7.87
CA LYS A 83 6.34 -12.23 8.42
C LYS A 83 5.36 -12.46 9.56
N GLU A 84 5.54 -11.73 10.66
CA GLU A 84 4.73 -11.91 11.87
C GLU A 84 3.22 -11.68 11.63
N SER A 85 2.88 -10.67 10.81
CA SER A 85 1.50 -10.40 10.42
C SER A 85 0.85 -11.55 9.67
N VAL A 86 1.62 -12.27 8.85
CA VAL A 86 1.14 -13.44 8.11
C VAL A 86 1.01 -14.64 9.05
N LYS A 87 2.01 -14.89 9.91
CA LYS A 87 1.95 -15.99 10.90
C LYS A 87 0.72 -15.91 11.78
N LYS A 88 0.45 -14.75 12.36
CA LYS A 88 -0.74 -14.51 13.19
C LYS A 88 -2.06 -14.80 12.46
N ARG A 89 -2.13 -14.53 11.18
CA ARG A 89 -3.31 -14.82 10.36
C ARG A 89 -3.43 -16.28 9.98
N LEU A 90 -2.31 -16.98 9.77
CA LEU A 90 -2.28 -18.43 9.50
C LEU A 90 -2.65 -19.26 10.73
N GLU A 91 -2.35 -18.76 11.93
CA GLU A 91 -2.76 -19.39 13.19
C GLU A 91 -4.27 -19.30 13.44
N ASN A 92 -4.93 -18.32 12.83
CA ASN A 92 -6.39 -18.20 12.88
C ASN A 92 -7.01 -19.16 11.86
N THR A 93 -7.40 -20.35 12.31
CA THR A 93 -7.96 -21.41 11.45
C THR A 93 -9.36 -21.12 10.94
N GLU A 94 -10.09 -20.16 11.54
CA GLU A 94 -11.47 -19.85 11.15
C GLU A 94 -11.53 -18.93 9.93
N SER A 95 -10.66 -17.92 9.84
CA SER A 95 -10.71 -16.92 8.77
C SER A 95 -9.54 -17.00 7.78
N GLY A 96 -8.39 -17.57 8.19
CA GLY A 96 -7.20 -17.67 7.34
C GLY A 96 -6.70 -16.30 6.82
N ILE A 97 -5.91 -16.33 5.75
CA ILE A 97 -5.46 -15.14 5.02
C ILE A 97 -5.79 -15.31 3.55
N SER A 98 -6.43 -14.33 2.94
CA SER A 98 -6.69 -14.35 1.50
C SER A 98 -5.40 -14.11 0.70
N TYR A 99 -5.38 -14.55 -0.57
CA TYR A 99 -4.25 -14.27 -1.46
C TYR A 99 -4.01 -12.77 -1.63
N THR A 100 -5.07 -11.98 -1.67
CA THR A 100 -4.99 -10.51 -1.77
C THR A 100 -4.27 -9.90 -0.57
N GLU A 101 -4.66 -10.31 0.65
CA GLU A 101 -3.99 -9.86 1.87
C GLU A 101 -2.54 -10.35 1.96
N PHE A 102 -2.30 -11.61 1.57
CA PHE A 102 -0.96 -12.19 1.55
C PHE A 102 -0.02 -11.46 0.60
N SER A 103 -0.51 -11.08 -0.58
CA SER A 103 0.28 -10.36 -1.58
C SER A 103 0.43 -8.85 -1.32
N TYR A 104 -0.30 -8.29 -0.36
CA TYR A 104 -0.25 -6.85 -0.05
C TYR A 104 1.17 -6.33 0.20
N MET A 105 1.99 -7.10 0.91
CA MET A 105 3.37 -6.70 1.22
C MET A 105 4.24 -6.51 -0.03
N LEU A 106 3.94 -7.23 -1.13
CA LEU A 106 4.65 -7.07 -2.39
C LEU A 106 4.33 -5.73 -3.03
N LEU A 107 3.05 -5.35 -3.00
CA LEU A 107 2.61 -4.06 -3.53
C LEU A 107 3.24 -2.92 -2.73
N GLN A 108 3.19 -2.98 -1.40
CA GLN A 108 3.82 -1.97 -0.57
C GLN A 108 5.34 -1.87 -0.79
N GLY A 109 6.03 -3.00 -0.90
CA GLY A 109 7.46 -3.03 -1.23
C GLY A 109 7.76 -2.38 -2.59
N ASN A 110 6.96 -2.70 -3.60
CA ASN A 110 7.09 -2.14 -4.94
C ASN A 110 6.74 -0.63 -4.97
N ASP A 111 5.79 -0.16 -4.15
CA ASP A 111 5.50 1.27 -4.01
C ASP A 111 6.76 2.04 -3.61
N PHE A 112 7.53 1.54 -2.64
CA PHE A 112 8.80 2.18 -2.24
C PHE A 112 9.86 2.15 -3.33
N VAL A 113 9.98 1.06 -4.07
CA VAL A 113 10.90 0.98 -5.23
C VAL A 113 10.50 2.01 -6.27
N HIS A 114 9.21 2.06 -6.63
CA HIS A 114 8.71 3.02 -7.61
C HIS A 114 8.98 4.47 -7.20
N LEU A 115 8.71 4.82 -5.94
CA LEU A 115 8.99 6.16 -5.40
C LEU A 115 10.48 6.50 -5.44
N TYR A 116 11.34 5.55 -5.11
CA TYR A 116 12.79 5.75 -5.15
C TYR A 116 13.34 5.99 -6.55
N GLU A 117 12.76 5.33 -7.56
CA GLU A 117 13.24 5.38 -8.94
C GLU A 117 12.66 6.56 -9.75
N ASN A 118 11.47 7.05 -9.40
CA ASN A 118 10.70 7.95 -10.25
C ASN A 118 10.28 9.27 -9.59
N GLU A 119 10.44 9.42 -8.28
CA GLU A 119 10.06 10.62 -7.53
C GLU A 119 11.22 11.18 -6.71
#